data_f20d4adddc5aba93f7468654b55b116a
#
_entry.id   f20d4adddc5aba93f7468654b55b116a
#
_cell.length_a   1.000
_cell.length_b   1.000
_cell.length_c   1.000
_cell.angle_alpha   90.00
_cell.angle_beta   90.00
_cell.angle_gamma   90.00
#
_symmetry.space_group_name_H-M   'P 1'
#
loop_
_entity.id
_entity.type
_entity.pdbx_description
1 polymer ?
#
loop_
_entity_poly.entity_id
_entity_poly.type
_entity_poly.pdbx_seq_one_letter_code
_entity_poly.pdbx_strand_id
1 'polypeptide(L)'
;MLIGEAQLRRIIRSELLRESAKSPEDLPKGTKFIFTRYGDNEIDLDVKSPGNPMMGKLKITKSHEGCEGAWEVSFSNALVRGLGPLMYDAMMEFIYPDGMVSDRYSVSDAARRVWKHYHSNRDDVHHQQLDNLKGELTPDYEEDDCEQHSANKDRADGPNMGNWRQSPLSKMYSKPGDATLGKLYSLGMFVRRRG
;
A
#
# COMPACT_ATOMS: atom_id res chain seq x y z
N MET A 1 15.97 10.55 30.39
CA MET A 1 15.00 11.19 29.46
C MET A 1 13.68 10.45 29.64
N LEU A 2 12.64 11.11 30.15
CA LEU A 2 11.32 10.51 30.36
C LEU A 2 10.54 10.58 29.04
N ILE A 3 10.06 9.42 28.58
CA ILE A 3 9.20 9.35 27.40
C ILE A 3 7.82 9.86 27.79
N GLY A 4 7.32 10.86 27.10
CA GLY A 4 5.98 11.39 27.36
C GLY A 4 4.88 10.35 27.02
N GLU A 5 3.73 10.43 27.71
CA GLU A 5 2.60 9.50 27.54
C GLU A 5 2.15 9.38 26.08
N ALA A 6 2.09 10.49 25.36
CA ALA A 6 1.74 10.50 23.92
C ALA A 6 2.75 9.71 23.07
N GLN A 7 4.04 9.81 23.40
CA GLN A 7 5.10 9.10 22.72
C GLN A 7 5.06 7.60 23.06
N LEU A 8 4.80 7.26 24.31
CA LEU A 8 4.61 5.86 24.73
C LEU A 8 3.40 5.21 24.04
N ARG A 9 2.26 5.91 24.00
CA ARG A 9 1.07 5.44 23.27
C ARG A 9 1.33 5.25 21.79
N ARG A 10 2.14 6.13 21.18
CA ARG A 10 2.54 6.00 19.77
C ARG A 10 3.41 4.76 19.55
N ILE A 11 4.39 4.52 20.43
CA ILE A 11 5.27 3.33 20.38
C ILE A 11 4.44 2.06 20.56
N ILE A 12 3.60 2.00 21.60
CA ILE A 12 2.74 0.84 21.85
C ILE A 12 1.81 0.57 20.66
N ARG A 13 1.21 1.61 20.09
CA ARG A 13 0.34 1.47 18.92
C ARG A 13 1.11 1.02 17.67
N SER A 14 2.34 1.50 17.46
CA SER A 14 3.19 1.06 16.36
C SER A 14 3.63 -0.39 16.52
N GLU A 15 3.99 -0.81 17.73
CA GLU A 15 4.34 -2.21 18.03
C GLU A 15 3.13 -3.15 17.89
N LEU A 16 1.94 -2.76 18.40
CA LEU A 16 0.72 -3.54 18.21
C LEU A 16 0.32 -3.69 16.73
N LEU A 17 0.58 -2.69 15.90
CA LEU A 17 0.36 -2.77 14.46
C LEU A 17 1.45 -3.65 13.80
N ARG A 18 2.68 -3.58 14.27
CA ARG A 18 3.79 -4.43 13.85
C ARG A 18 3.56 -5.88 14.24
N GLU A 19 3.13 -6.14 15.48
CA GLU A 19 2.75 -7.48 15.94
C GLU A 19 1.54 -8.06 15.17
N SER A 20 0.70 -7.20 14.56
CA SER A 20 -0.42 -7.63 13.72
C SER A 20 -0.04 -7.93 12.28
N ALA A 21 1.08 -7.41 11.80
CA ALA A 21 1.58 -7.69 10.44
C ALA A 21 2.27 -9.06 10.42
N LYS A 22 1.84 -9.92 9.50
CA LYS A 22 2.48 -11.22 9.29
C LYS A 22 3.78 -11.06 8.52
N SER A 23 4.76 -11.90 8.86
CA SER A 23 5.90 -12.17 8.01
C SER A 23 5.62 -13.41 7.13
N PRO A 24 6.35 -13.62 6.02
CA PRO A 24 6.18 -14.83 5.20
C PRO A 24 6.32 -16.13 5.99
N GLU A 25 7.18 -16.14 7.01
CA GLU A 25 7.45 -17.30 7.86
C GLU A 25 6.26 -17.69 8.76
N ASP A 26 5.37 -16.73 9.05
CA ASP A 26 4.17 -16.95 9.89
C ASP A 26 3.02 -17.59 9.11
N LEU A 27 3.19 -17.76 7.79
CA LEU A 27 2.13 -18.28 6.93
C LEU A 27 2.16 -19.81 6.87
N PRO A 28 1.00 -20.47 6.65
CA PRO A 28 0.92 -21.91 6.51
C PRO A 28 1.87 -22.44 5.43
N LYS A 29 2.47 -23.60 5.68
CA LYS A 29 3.35 -24.27 4.72
C LYS A 29 2.60 -24.49 3.39
N GLY A 30 3.27 -24.19 2.29
CA GLY A 30 2.68 -24.30 0.95
C GLY A 30 1.87 -23.08 0.52
N THR A 31 1.85 -22.00 1.32
CA THR A 31 1.29 -20.71 0.88
C THR A 31 2.01 -20.22 -0.38
N LYS A 32 1.25 -19.65 -1.30
CA LYS A 32 1.74 -19.06 -2.55
C LYS A 32 1.24 -17.63 -2.70
N PHE A 33 2.13 -16.75 -3.08
CA PHE A 33 1.89 -15.40 -3.57
C PHE A 33 1.97 -15.46 -5.09
N ILE A 34 0.85 -15.37 -5.76
CA ILE A 34 0.72 -15.56 -7.20
C ILE A 34 0.49 -14.20 -7.83
N PHE A 35 1.53 -13.67 -8.47
CA PHE A 35 1.48 -12.42 -9.23
C PHE A 35 1.11 -12.76 -10.68
N THR A 36 -0.03 -12.28 -11.14
CA THR A 36 -0.49 -12.43 -12.52
C THR A 36 -0.52 -11.07 -13.18
N ARG A 37 0.26 -10.89 -14.25
CA ARG A 37 0.29 -9.64 -15.03
C ARG A 37 -0.56 -9.79 -16.29
N TYR A 38 -1.53 -8.90 -16.43
CA TYR A 38 -2.42 -8.81 -17.58
C TYR A 38 -2.01 -7.61 -18.45
N GLY A 39 -1.22 -7.87 -19.48
CA GLY A 39 -0.64 -6.81 -20.31
C GLY A 39 0.24 -5.86 -19.49
N ASP A 40 0.19 -4.58 -19.83
CA ASP A 40 1.02 -3.55 -19.18
C ASP A 40 0.27 -2.76 -18.10
N ASN A 41 -1.05 -2.96 -17.97
CA ASN A 41 -1.92 -2.08 -17.20
C ASN A 41 -2.57 -2.72 -15.98
N GLU A 42 -2.40 -4.02 -15.75
CA GLU A 42 -3.07 -4.69 -14.63
C GLU A 42 -2.18 -5.77 -14.02
N ILE A 43 -2.16 -5.82 -12.69
CA ILE A 43 -1.48 -6.88 -11.92
C ILE A 43 -2.39 -7.33 -10.78
N ASP A 44 -2.61 -8.63 -10.70
CA ASP A 44 -3.28 -9.30 -9.59
C ASP A 44 -2.24 -10.02 -8.71
N LEU A 45 -2.41 -9.91 -7.40
CA LEU A 45 -1.76 -10.75 -6.41
C LEU A 45 -2.82 -11.59 -5.69
N ASP A 46 -2.79 -12.88 -5.90
CA ASP A 46 -3.57 -13.85 -5.13
C ASP A 46 -2.68 -14.51 -4.07
N VAL A 47 -3.15 -14.58 -2.83
CA VAL A 47 -2.49 -15.35 -1.77
C VAL A 47 -3.35 -16.56 -1.40
N LYS A 48 -2.77 -17.75 -1.52
CA LYS A 48 -3.47 -19.04 -1.35
C LYS A 48 -2.60 -20.03 -0.58
N SER A 49 -3.24 -20.95 0.15
CA SER A 49 -2.57 -22.10 0.75
C SER A 49 -3.36 -23.39 0.48
N PRO A 50 -2.77 -24.59 0.69
CA PRO A 50 -3.47 -25.85 0.45
C PRO A 50 -4.80 -26.00 1.20
N GLY A 51 -4.89 -25.45 2.41
CA GLY A 51 -6.12 -25.49 3.24
C GLY A 51 -7.00 -24.25 3.11
N ASN A 52 -6.58 -23.22 2.37
CA ASN A 52 -7.32 -21.98 2.18
C ASN A 52 -7.06 -21.42 0.78
N PRO A 53 -7.97 -21.68 -0.18
CA PRO A 53 -7.79 -21.28 -1.57
C PRO A 53 -7.86 -19.75 -1.78
N MET A 54 -8.30 -19.00 -0.78
CA MET A 54 -8.32 -17.53 -0.81
C MET A 54 -7.98 -16.97 0.57
N MET A 55 -6.72 -16.62 0.77
CA MET A 55 -6.25 -15.92 1.96
C MET A 55 -6.28 -14.40 1.79
N GLY A 56 -6.03 -13.93 0.58
CA GLY A 56 -6.07 -12.53 0.22
C GLY A 56 -5.95 -12.30 -1.28
N LYS A 57 -6.39 -11.14 -1.71
CA LYS A 57 -6.25 -10.64 -3.08
C LYS A 57 -5.96 -9.15 -3.06
N LEU A 58 -5.01 -8.73 -3.89
CA LEU A 58 -4.71 -7.33 -4.18
C LEU A 58 -4.67 -7.17 -5.70
N LYS A 59 -5.38 -6.19 -6.22
CA LYS A 59 -5.37 -5.84 -7.63
C LYS A 59 -4.92 -4.40 -7.78
N ILE A 60 -4.01 -4.17 -8.70
CA ILE A 60 -3.55 -2.84 -9.08
C ILE A 60 -3.70 -2.63 -10.58
N THR A 61 -4.01 -1.41 -10.98
CA THR A 61 -4.10 -0.99 -12.38
C THR A 61 -3.24 0.24 -12.60
N LYS A 62 -2.69 0.39 -13.80
CA LYS A 62 -2.03 1.66 -14.15
C LYS A 62 -3.04 2.79 -14.02
N SER A 63 -2.66 3.83 -13.32
CA SER A 63 -3.48 5.03 -13.26
C SER A 63 -3.61 5.66 -14.65
N HIS A 64 -4.84 6.05 -15.01
CA HIS A 64 -5.14 6.59 -16.34
C HIS A 64 -5.28 8.11 -16.34
N GLU A 65 -5.37 8.73 -15.17
CA GLU A 65 -5.66 10.15 -15.05
C GLU A 65 -4.62 10.85 -14.17
N GLY A 66 -3.61 11.44 -14.80
CA GLY A 66 -2.68 12.37 -14.15
C GLY A 66 -1.64 11.75 -13.19
N CYS A 67 -1.74 10.49 -12.82
CA CYS A 67 -0.74 9.80 -12.01
C CYS A 67 0.17 8.94 -12.90
N GLU A 68 0.86 9.54 -13.85
CA GLU A 68 1.76 8.79 -14.72
C GLU A 68 2.83 8.05 -13.91
N GLY A 69 3.08 6.79 -14.29
CA GLY A 69 4.04 5.93 -13.58
C GLY A 69 3.52 5.30 -12.29
N ALA A 70 2.34 5.69 -11.80
CA ALA A 70 1.76 5.09 -10.60
C ALA A 70 0.83 3.92 -10.91
N TRP A 71 0.76 3.00 -9.95
CA TRP A 71 -0.20 1.91 -9.92
C TRP A 71 -1.26 2.18 -8.85
N GLU A 72 -2.50 2.24 -9.26
CA GLU A 72 -3.63 2.45 -8.38
C GLU A 72 -4.13 1.11 -7.81
N VAL A 73 -4.39 1.07 -6.51
CA VAL A 73 -5.02 -0.09 -5.87
C VAL A 73 -6.52 -0.06 -6.19
N SER A 74 -6.95 -0.88 -7.13
CA SER A 74 -8.36 -0.99 -7.53
C SER A 74 -9.16 -2.00 -6.68
N PHE A 75 -8.48 -2.93 -6.00
CA PHE A 75 -9.11 -3.89 -5.09
C PHE A 75 -8.11 -4.41 -4.06
N SER A 76 -8.54 -4.52 -2.81
CA SER A 76 -7.75 -5.14 -1.74
C SER A 76 -8.67 -5.86 -0.75
N ASN A 77 -8.41 -7.15 -0.53
CA ASN A 77 -9.08 -7.96 0.48
C ASN A 77 -8.10 -8.94 1.11
N ALA A 78 -7.96 -8.89 2.43
CA ALA A 78 -7.15 -9.83 3.21
C ALA A 78 -8.05 -10.53 4.22
N LEU A 79 -8.33 -11.81 4.00
CA LEU A 79 -9.18 -12.65 4.86
C LEU A 79 -8.43 -13.18 6.08
N VAL A 80 -7.09 -13.09 6.06
CA VAL A 80 -6.23 -13.49 7.17
C VAL A 80 -5.68 -12.23 7.84
N ARG A 81 -5.89 -12.14 9.14
CA ARG A 81 -5.40 -10.99 9.94
C ARG A 81 -3.89 -10.81 9.76
N GLY A 82 -3.45 -9.58 9.51
CA GLY A 82 -2.05 -9.21 9.32
C GLY A 82 -1.48 -9.50 7.94
N LEU A 83 -2.24 -10.12 7.03
CA LEU A 83 -1.80 -10.40 5.67
C LEU A 83 -1.81 -9.16 4.77
N GLY A 84 -2.70 -8.20 5.02
CA GLY A 84 -2.84 -6.99 4.19
C GLY A 84 -1.52 -6.25 4.01
N PRO A 85 -0.83 -5.79 5.06
CA PRO A 85 0.46 -5.10 4.93
C PRO A 85 1.50 -5.92 4.15
N LEU A 86 1.59 -7.23 4.36
CA LEU A 86 2.51 -8.10 3.65
C LEU A 86 2.22 -8.17 2.14
N MET A 87 0.93 -8.15 1.75
CA MET A 87 0.53 -8.11 0.34
C MET A 87 0.93 -6.79 -0.32
N TYR A 88 0.74 -5.67 0.38
CA TYR A 88 1.14 -4.34 -0.11
C TYR A 88 2.66 -4.23 -0.23
N ASP A 89 3.43 -4.70 0.77
CA ASP A 89 4.89 -4.72 0.73
C ASP A 89 5.40 -5.50 -0.48
N ALA A 90 4.89 -6.72 -0.67
CA ALA A 90 5.28 -7.56 -1.78
C ALA A 90 4.91 -6.95 -3.15
N MET A 91 3.77 -6.26 -3.23
CA MET A 91 3.35 -5.60 -4.47
C MET A 91 4.21 -4.37 -4.76
N MET A 92 4.51 -3.52 -3.78
CA MET A 92 5.37 -2.35 -3.96
C MET A 92 6.78 -2.76 -4.41
N GLU A 93 7.36 -3.81 -3.83
CA GLU A 93 8.66 -4.34 -4.29
C GLU A 93 8.57 -4.93 -5.70
N PHE A 94 7.43 -5.57 -6.06
CA PHE A 94 7.24 -6.19 -7.38
C PHE A 94 7.15 -5.18 -8.52
N ILE A 95 6.58 -4.01 -8.27
CA ILE A 95 6.43 -2.94 -9.28
C ILE A 95 7.55 -1.91 -9.26
N TYR A 96 8.46 -1.97 -8.28
CA TYR A 96 9.55 -1.01 -8.19
C TYR A 96 10.35 -0.91 -9.52
N PRO A 97 10.71 0.27 -10.02
CA PRO A 97 10.71 1.59 -9.37
C PRO A 97 9.38 2.36 -9.42
N ASP A 98 8.36 1.85 -10.08
CA ASP A 98 7.05 2.48 -10.11
C ASP A 98 6.49 2.63 -8.68
N GLY A 99 5.63 3.61 -8.47
CA GLY A 99 4.95 3.83 -7.20
C GLY A 99 3.55 3.25 -7.17
N MET A 100 2.99 3.11 -5.97
CA MET A 100 1.62 2.66 -5.73
C MET A 100 0.83 3.74 -5.01
N VAL A 101 -0.40 3.99 -5.47
CA VAL A 101 -1.35 4.94 -4.89
C VAL A 101 -2.59 4.22 -4.38
N SER A 102 -3.31 4.85 -3.45
CA SER A 102 -4.62 4.36 -3.04
C SER A 102 -5.64 4.50 -4.18
N ASP A 103 -6.74 3.74 -4.11
CA ASP A 103 -7.92 4.01 -4.93
C ASP A 103 -8.27 5.50 -4.88
N ARG A 104 -8.44 6.13 -6.04
CA ARG A 104 -8.59 7.59 -6.15
C ARG A 104 -9.99 8.05 -5.78
N TYR A 105 -10.99 7.17 -5.83
CA TYR A 105 -12.40 7.51 -5.58
C TYR A 105 -12.87 7.10 -4.20
N SER A 106 -12.51 5.88 -3.75
CA SER A 106 -13.00 5.34 -2.49
C SER A 106 -11.96 4.49 -1.78
N VAL A 107 -11.74 4.76 -0.52
CA VAL A 107 -10.82 3.99 0.33
C VAL A 107 -11.54 3.54 1.58
N SER A 108 -11.60 2.22 1.81
CA SER A 108 -12.17 1.67 3.03
C SER A 108 -11.36 2.07 4.27
N ASP A 109 -11.99 2.07 5.45
CA ASP A 109 -11.29 2.38 6.70
C ASP A 109 -10.14 1.41 6.99
N ALA A 110 -10.25 0.16 6.53
CA ALA A 110 -9.16 -0.81 6.66
C ALA A 110 -7.96 -0.42 5.80
N ALA A 111 -8.17 -0.06 4.53
CA ALA A 111 -7.12 0.40 3.63
C ALA A 111 -6.54 1.75 4.09
N ARG A 112 -7.38 2.67 4.61
CA ARG A 112 -6.93 3.95 5.17
C ARG A 112 -5.94 3.75 6.32
N ARG A 113 -6.16 2.73 7.19
CA ARG A 113 -5.22 2.38 8.27
C ARG A 113 -3.88 1.87 7.72
N VAL A 114 -3.89 1.11 6.63
CA VAL A 114 -2.67 0.64 5.97
C VAL A 114 -1.86 1.83 5.42
N TRP A 115 -2.49 2.71 4.66
CA TRP A 115 -1.81 3.90 4.12
C TRP A 115 -1.27 4.83 5.22
N LYS A 116 -2.04 5.01 6.30
CA LYS A 116 -1.58 5.79 7.46
C LYS A 116 -0.38 5.13 8.15
N HIS A 117 -0.33 3.81 8.20
CA HIS A 117 0.82 3.07 8.73
C HIS A 117 2.07 3.31 7.88
N TYR A 118 1.96 3.20 6.56
CA TYR A 118 3.08 3.48 5.65
C TYR A 118 3.57 4.92 5.77
N HIS A 119 2.66 5.86 5.79
CA HIS A 119 3.01 7.27 5.90
C HIS A 119 3.73 7.64 7.20
N SER A 120 3.38 7.02 8.32
CA SER A 120 3.81 7.48 9.65
C SER A 120 4.80 6.56 10.37
N ASN A 121 4.98 5.31 9.94
CA ASN A 121 5.68 4.30 10.74
C ASN A 121 6.61 3.37 9.93
N ARG A 122 6.85 3.67 8.64
CA ARG A 122 7.66 2.81 7.75
C ARG A 122 8.76 3.63 7.11
N ASP A 123 9.98 3.50 7.65
CA ASP A 123 11.16 4.19 7.13
C ASP A 123 11.73 3.51 5.86
N ASP A 124 11.32 2.27 5.60
CA ASP A 124 11.69 1.49 4.41
C ASP A 124 10.75 1.70 3.22
N VAL A 125 9.72 2.53 3.38
CA VAL A 125 8.78 2.91 2.33
C VAL A 125 8.92 4.39 2.04
N HIS A 126 9.29 4.72 0.83
CA HIS A 126 9.38 6.10 0.38
C HIS A 126 7.99 6.60 0.01
N HIS A 127 7.70 7.85 0.30
CA HIS A 127 6.47 8.47 -0.14
C HIS A 127 6.76 9.82 -0.79
N GLN A 128 6.09 10.07 -1.90
CA GLN A 128 6.14 11.32 -2.66
C GLN A 128 4.78 12.01 -2.58
N GLN A 129 4.76 13.34 -2.43
CA GLN A 129 3.55 14.11 -2.48
C GLN A 129 3.00 14.05 -3.91
N LEU A 130 1.76 13.61 -4.04
CA LEU A 130 0.99 13.78 -5.26
C LEU A 130 0.43 15.20 -5.32
N ASP A 131 0.12 15.65 -6.52
CA ASP A 131 -0.28 17.00 -6.75
C ASP A 131 -1.58 17.38 -6.07
N ASN A 132 -2.52 17.86 -6.69
CA ASN A 132 -3.68 18.37 -5.99
C ASN A 132 -4.92 17.50 -6.21
N LEU A 133 -6.02 17.92 -5.61
CA LEU A 133 -7.30 17.25 -5.71
C LEU A 133 -8.09 17.62 -6.98
N LYS A 134 -7.53 18.46 -7.85
CA LYS A 134 -8.20 19.04 -9.00
C LYS A 134 -7.45 18.87 -10.32
N GLY A 135 -6.38 18.08 -10.35
CA GLY A 135 -5.56 17.94 -11.54
C GLY A 135 -4.75 19.20 -11.89
N GLU A 136 -4.40 20.03 -10.90
CA GLU A 136 -3.47 21.15 -11.11
C GLU A 136 -2.05 20.64 -10.94
N LEU A 137 -1.20 20.87 -11.93
CA LEU A 137 0.18 20.41 -11.96
C LEU A 137 1.01 21.03 -10.83
N THR A 138 1.84 20.24 -10.16
CA THR A 138 2.92 20.82 -9.36
C THR A 138 3.96 21.42 -10.29
N PRO A 139 4.59 22.53 -9.88
CA PRO A 139 5.64 23.15 -10.70
C PRO A 139 6.83 22.22 -10.98
N ASP A 140 6.99 21.16 -10.20
CA ASP A 140 8.16 20.32 -10.18
C ASP A 140 8.02 19.03 -10.99
N TYR A 141 6.81 18.42 -11.06
CA TYR A 141 6.59 17.14 -11.73
C TYR A 141 5.18 17.02 -12.27
N GLU A 142 5.04 16.95 -13.59
CA GLU A 142 3.74 16.72 -14.26
C GLU A 142 3.19 15.30 -13.99
N GLU A 143 4.09 14.35 -13.75
CA GLU A 143 3.76 12.94 -13.57
C GLU A 143 3.08 12.63 -12.24
N ASP A 144 3.13 13.54 -11.27
CA ASP A 144 2.51 13.34 -9.97
C ASP A 144 1.16 14.05 -9.80
N ASP A 145 0.66 14.68 -10.85
CA ASP A 145 -0.65 15.31 -10.87
C ASP A 145 -1.76 14.26 -10.91
N CYS A 146 -2.47 14.12 -9.79
CA CYS A 146 -3.31 12.97 -9.57
C CYS A 146 -4.48 13.29 -8.66
N GLU A 147 -5.69 13.36 -9.23
CA GLU A 147 -6.89 13.68 -8.50
C GLU A 147 -7.24 12.63 -7.44
N GLN A 148 -7.58 13.07 -6.22
CA GLN A 148 -7.92 12.21 -5.09
C GLN A 148 -9.20 12.64 -4.40
N HIS A 149 -10.32 12.06 -4.75
CA HIS A 149 -11.62 12.33 -4.12
C HIS A 149 -11.69 11.84 -2.66
N SER A 150 -11.08 10.71 -2.36
CA SER A 150 -11.07 10.16 -0.99
C SER A 150 -10.32 11.04 0.01
N ALA A 151 -9.28 11.77 -0.41
CA ALA A 151 -8.56 12.68 0.46
C ALA A 151 -9.39 13.91 0.82
N ASN A 152 -10.43 14.25 0.06
CA ASN A 152 -11.36 15.33 0.37
C ASN A 152 -12.14 15.07 1.67
N LYS A 153 -12.39 13.82 2.03
CA LYS A 153 -13.04 13.46 3.31
C LYS A 153 -12.17 13.83 4.51
N ASP A 154 -10.83 13.76 4.36
CA ASP A 154 -9.89 14.18 5.39
C ASP A 154 -9.87 15.72 5.55
N ARG A 155 -10.43 16.48 4.57
CA ARG A 155 -10.65 17.93 4.64
C ARG A 155 -11.94 18.29 5.34
N ALA A 156 -13.00 17.48 5.17
CA ALA A 156 -14.35 17.83 5.62
C ALA A 156 -14.54 17.66 7.14
N ASP A 157 -13.78 16.78 7.77
CA ASP A 157 -14.02 16.29 9.13
C ASP A 157 -13.16 16.99 10.22
N GLY A 158 -12.47 18.08 9.92
CA GLY A 158 -11.60 18.71 10.90
C GLY A 158 -11.41 20.21 10.78
N PRO A 159 -10.93 20.87 11.86
CA PRO A 159 -10.63 22.31 11.87
C PRO A 159 -9.48 22.71 10.92
N ASN A 160 -8.85 21.74 10.26
CA ASN A 160 -7.79 21.92 9.29
C ASN A 160 -8.30 21.76 7.84
N MET A 161 -9.42 22.39 7.52
CA MET A 161 -9.88 22.56 6.15
C MET A 161 -8.74 23.17 5.31
N GLY A 162 -7.98 22.35 4.62
CA GLY A 162 -6.88 22.81 3.75
C GLY A 162 -5.64 21.93 3.73
N ASN A 163 -5.51 20.93 4.60
CA ASN A 163 -4.27 20.16 4.70
C ASN A 163 -4.37 18.74 4.10
N TRP A 164 -5.00 18.63 2.92
CA TRP A 164 -5.04 17.39 2.15
C TRP A 164 -3.62 16.83 1.89
N ARG A 165 -2.61 17.70 1.82
CA ARG A 165 -1.20 17.30 1.70
C ARG A 165 -0.69 16.47 2.88
N GLN A 166 -1.32 16.55 4.04
CA GLN A 166 -1.00 15.68 5.19
C GLN A 166 -1.73 14.34 5.14
N SER A 167 -2.71 14.18 4.25
CA SER A 167 -3.39 12.92 4.09
C SER A 167 -2.43 11.85 3.56
N PRO A 168 -2.39 10.65 4.16
CA PRO A 168 -1.66 9.53 3.60
C PRO A 168 -2.20 9.10 2.22
N LEU A 169 -3.43 9.48 1.86
CA LEU A 169 -4.04 9.16 0.57
C LEU A 169 -3.59 10.11 -0.54
N SER A 170 -2.95 11.23 -0.22
CA SER A 170 -2.38 12.17 -1.18
C SER A 170 -0.90 11.86 -1.51
N LYS A 171 -0.47 10.64 -1.28
CA LYS A 171 0.92 10.20 -1.52
C LYS A 171 0.97 9.03 -2.46
N MET A 172 2.03 9.00 -3.25
CA MET A 172 2.51 7.81 -3.93
C MET A 172 3.55 7.12 -3.05
N TYR A 173 3.49 5.81 -2.96
CA TYR A 173 4.38 5.00 -2.12
C TYR A 173 5.21 4.07 -2.98
N SER A 174 6.49 3.97 -2.71
CA SER A 174 7.39 3.00 -3.33
C SER A 174 8.25 2.32 -2.26
N LYS A 175 8.57 1.06 -2.49
CA LYS A 175 9.42 0.30 -1.59
C LYS A 175 10.60 -0.26 -2.38
N PRO A 176 11.78 0.36 -2.25
CA PRO A 176 12.98 -0.14 -2.90
C PRO A 176 13.48 -1.42 -2.24
N GLY A 177 14.20 -2.22 -3.02
CA GLY A 177 14.74 -3.49 -2.55
C GLY A 177 13.80 -4.67 -2.77
N ASP A 178 14.12 -5.80 -2.16
CA ASP A 178 13.43 -7.08 -2.35
C ASP A 178 13.30 -7.88 -1.03
N ALA A 179 13.31 -7.18 0.10
CA ALA A 179 13.31 -7.83 1.40
C ALA A 179 12.12 -8.79 1.59
N THR A 180 10.94 -8.40 1.13
CA THR A 180 9.74 -9.24 1.19
C THR A 180 9.75 -10.28 0.07
N LEU A 181 10.01 -9.87 -1.17
CA LEU A 181 10.08 -10.80 -2.31
C LEU A 181 11.21 -11.81 -2.13
N GLY A 182 12.39 -11.39 -1.67
CA GLY A 182 13.51 -12.28 -1.39
C GLY A 182 13.16 -13.38 -0.39
N LYS A 183 12.40 -13.04 0.68
CA LYS A 183 11.87 -14.03 1.62
C LYS A 183 10.84 -14.95 0.97
N LEU A 184 9.92 -14.41 0.18
CA LEU A 184 8.94 -15.21 -0.54
C LEU A 184 9.62 -16.19 -1.52
N TYR A 185 10.68 -15.76 -2.19
CA TYR A 185 11.50 -16.61 -3.05
C TYR A 185 12.19 -17.72 -2.26
N SER A 186 12.89 -17.37 -1.18
CA SER A 186 13.65 -18.34 -0.37
C SER A 186 12.76 -19.42 0.25
N LEU A 187 11.50 -19.07 0.58
CA LEU A 187 10.49 -19.97 1.12
C LEU A 187 9.70 -20.73 0.02
N GLY A 188 10.01 -20.49 -1.25
CA GLY A 188 9.30 -21.08 -2.39
C GLY A 188 7.83 -20.64 -2.48
N MET A 189 7.51 -19.47 -1.93
CA MET A 189 6.14 -18.92 -1.91
C MET A 189 5.84 -18.04 -3.12
N PHE A 190 6.84 -17.52 -3.81
CA PHE A 190 6.66 -16.63 -4.96
C PHE A 190 6.30 -17.40 -6.22
N VAL A 191 5.29 -16.92 -6.94
CA VAL A 191 4.87 -17.44 -8.26
C VAL A 191 4.55 -16.26 -9.16
N ARG A 192 5.12 -16.24 -10.37
CA ARG A 192 4.81 -15.25 -11.41
C ARG A 192 4.12 -15.93 -12.58
N ARG A 193 3.05 -15.30 -13.08
CA ARG A 193 2.26 -15.75 -14.23
C ARG A 193 2.07 -14.61 -15.23
N ARG A 194 1.85 -14.99 -16.49
CA ARG A 194 1.29 -14.09 -17.51
C ARG A 194 -0.16 -14.52 -17.71
N GLY A 195 -1.05 -13.55 -17.69
CA GLY A 195 -2.48 -13.72 -17.99
C GLY A 195 -2.75 -13.63 -19.49
#